data_83a5cf08de9ab2b0426895c6183c5085
#
_entry.id   83a5cf08de9ab2b0426895c6183c5085
#
_cell.length_a   1.000
_cell.length_b   1.000
_cell.length_c   1.000
_cell.angle_alpha   90.00
_cell.angle_beta   90.00
_cell.angle_gamma   90.00
#
_symmetry.space_group_name_H-M   'P 1'
#
loop_
_entity.id
_entity.type
_entity.pdbx_description
1 polymer ?
#
loop_
_entity_poly.entity_id
_entity_poly.type
_entity_poly.pdbx_seq_one_letter_code
_entity_poly.pdbx_strand_id
1 'polypeptide(L)'
;NLGAYNHGMMVPTPNIDRIAREGILFTDHYSAPTCTPGRAMMITGQLPIRTGLTTVGMAGSPIGLSQKDPTLAELLKPLGYKTGQFGKN
;
A
#
# COMPACT_ATOMS: atom_id res chain seq x y z
N ASN A 1 15.12 -1.01 1.93
CA ASN A 1 16.25 -1.78 2.47
C ASN A 1 15.76 -3.11 3.10
N LEU A 2 15.21 -4.00 2.26
CA LEU A 2 14.79 -5.34 2.67
C LEU A 2 15.91 -6.33 2.38
N GLY A 3 16.16 -7.27 3.30
CA GLY A 3 17.22 -8.27 3.17
C GLY A 3 17.12 -9.09 1.89
N ALA A 4 15.89 -9.50 1.52
CA ALA A 4 15.62 -10.25 0.30
C ALA A 4 16.08 -9.56 -0.99
N TYR A 5 16.13 -8.22 -1.01
CA TYR A 5 16.57 -7.43 -2.18
C TYR A 5 18.02 -6.93 -2.09
N ASN A 6 18.67 -7.05 -0.94
CA ASN A 6 20.00 -6.47 -0.68
C ASN A 6 21.11 -7.52 -0.50
N HIS A 7 20.82 -8.78 -0.74
CA HIS A 7 21.77 -9.87 -0.52
C HIS A 7 22.42 -9.84 0.89
N GLY A 8 21.67 -9.35 1.89
CA GLY A 8 22.13 -9.31 3.29
C GLY A 8 23.05 -8.15 3.65
N MET A 9 23.24 -7.17 2.79
CA MET A 9 24.15 -6.04 3.04
C MET A 9 23.63 -5.00 4.04
N MET A 10 22.39 -5.10 4.50
CA MET A 10 21.76 -4.14 5.40
C MET A 10 21.15 -4.84 6.62
N VAL A 11 20.45 -4.08 7.44
CA VAL A 11 19.78 -4.63 8.63
C VAL A 11 18.92 -5.84 8.26
N PRO A 12 19.06 -6.97 8.96
CA PRO A 12 18.27 -8.17 8.68
C PRO A 12 16.76 -7.93 8.82
N THR A 13 15.98 -8.44 7.85
CA THR A 13 14.52 -8.41 7.87
C THR A 13 13.93 -9.82 7.78
N PRO A 14 14.22 -10.71 8.78
CA PRO A 14 14.00 -12.14 8.64
C PRO A 14 12.55 -12.54 8.40
N ASN A 15 11.58 -11.82 8.95
CA ASN A 15 10.17 -12.12 8.76
C ASN A 15 9.68 -11.71 7.37
N ILE A 16 10.15 -10.57 6.84
CA ILE A 16 9.82 -10.14 5.47
C ILE A 16 10.54 -11.05 4.46
N ASP A 17 11.79 -11.39 4.72
CA ASP A 17 12.57 -12.29 3.87
C ASP A 17 11.93 -13.70 3.83
N ARG A 18 11.27 -14.12 4.93
CA ARG A 18 10.48 -15.36 4.95
C ARG A 18 9.32 -15.31 3.96
N ILE A 19 8.59 -14.20 3.89
CA ILE A 19 7.50 -14.02 2.91
C ILE A 19 8.03 -14.18 1.48
N ALA A 20 9.20 -13.62 1.19
CA ALA A 20 9.83 -13.78 -0.12
C ALA A 20 10.20 -15.24 -0.43
N ARG A 21 10.67 -16.00 0.57
CA ARG A 21 11.03 -17.42 0.39
C ARG A 21 9.82 -18.35 0.26
N GLU A 22 8.76 -18.07 0.99
CA GLU A 22 7.54 -18.89 1.00
C GLU A 22 6.53 -18.51 -0.08
N GLY A 23 6.67 -17.33 -0.66
CA GLY A 23 5.77 -16.75 -1.66
C GLY A 23 6.50 -16.40 -2.95
N ILE A 24 6.33 -15.18 -3.39
CA ILE A 24 6.90 -14.67 -4.65
C ILE A 24 7.73 -13.42 -4.38
N LEU A 25 8.91 -13.36 -4.98
CA LEU A 25 9.77 -12.19 -5.03
C LEU A 25 9.73 -11.60 -6.46
N PHE A 26 9.19 -10.41 -6.60
CA PHE A 26 9.22 -9.69 -7.88
C PHE A 26 10.55 -8.96 -8.03
N THR A 27 11.29 -9.24 -9.10
CA THR A 27 12.54 -8.57 -9.43
C THR A 27 12.32 -7.20 -10.07
N ASP A 28 11.17 -7.05 -10.72
CA ASP A 28 10.75 -5.80 -11.36
C ASP A 28 9.32 -5.49 -10.94
N HIS A 29 9.15 -4.51 -10.06
CA HIS A 29 7.85 -4.05 -9.58
C HIS A 29 7.88 -2.55 -9.37
N TYR A 30 6.97 -1.84 -10.02
CA TYR A 30 6.86 -0.38 -9.94
C TYR A 30 5.65 0.01 -9.10
N SER A 31 5.84 0.96 -8.23
CA SER A 31 4.79 1.55 -7.40
C SER A 31 4.74 3.06 -7.60
N ALA A 32 3.77 3.71 -7.00
CA ALA A 32 3.69 5.17 -7.02
C ALA A 32 4.84 5.80 -6.23
N PRO A 33 5.40 6.93 -6.70
CA PRO A 33 6.62 7.51 -6.14
C PRO A 33 6.43 8.23 -4.80
N THR A 34 5.18 8.49 -4.39
CA THR A 34 4.87 9.24 -3.17
C THR A 34 3.81 8.55 -2.32
N CYS A 35 3.68 9.01 -1.06
CA CYS A 35 2.85 8.34 -0.05
C CYS A 35 1.36 8.35 -0.37
N THR A 36 0.78 9.46 -0.81
CA THR A 36 -0.66 9.55 -1.09
C THR A 36 -1.08 8.59 -2.20
N PRO A 37 -0.50 8.64 -3.42
CA PRO A 37 -0.87 7.69 -4.47
C PRO A 37 -0.54 6.25 -4.12
N GLY A 38 0.61 5.97 -3.51
CA GLY A 38 1.00 4.60 -3.13
C GLY A 38 0.05 3.99 -2.11
N ARG A 39 -0.38 4.74 -1.11
CA ARG A 39 -1.34 4.29 -0.10
C ARG A 39 -2.74 4.11 -0.69
N ALA A 40 -3.18 5.04 -1.55
CA ALA A 40 -4.45 4.90 -2.25
C ALA A 40 -4.47 3.64 -3.13
N MET A 41 -3.40 3.38 -3.88
CA MET A 41 -3.25 2.14 -4.67
C MET A 41 -3.39 0.89 -3.81
N MET A 42 -2.71 0.85 -2.66
CA MET A 42 -2.75 -0.31 -1.77
C MET A 42 -4.15 -0.55 -1.19
N ILE A 43 -4.85 0.52 -0.82
CA ILE A 43 -6.16 0.43 -0.15
C ILE A 43 -7.27 0.13 -1.15
N THR A 44 -7.22 0.69 -2.37
CA THR A 44 -8.29 0.59 -3.36
C THR A 44 -8.01 -0.41 -4.49
N GLY A 45 -6.77 -0.84 -4.66
CA GLY A 45 -6.35 -1.63 -5.82
C GLY A 45 -6.40 -0.87 -7.14
N GLN A 46 -6.51 0.46 -7.12
CA GLN A 46 -6.66 1.30 -8.30
C GLN A 46 -5.42 2.14 -8.56
N LEU A 47 -5.12 2.36 -9.85
CA LEU A 47 -4.06 3.28 -10.24
C LEU A 47 -4.40 4.73 -9.83
N PRO A 48 -3.39 5.57 -9.51
CA PRO A 48 -3.61 6.94 -9.04
C PRO A 48 -4.44 7.80 -9.99
N ILE A 49 -4.31 7.55 -11.30
CA ILE A 49 -5.08 8.27 -12.32
C ILE A 49 -6.59 8.01 -12.23
N ARG A 50 -6.99 6.84 -11.68
CA ARG A 50 -8.40 6.51 -11.48
C ARG A 50 -8.98 7.14 -10.23
N THR A 51 -8.23 7.16 -9.15
CA THR A 51 -8.65 7.77 -7.88
C THR A 51 -8.50 9.30 -7.88
N GLY A 52 -7.74 9.86 -8.82
CA GLY A 52 -7.36 11.28 -8.82
C GLY A 52 -6.27 11.64 -7.81
N LEU A 53 -5.82 10.69 -7.00
CA LEU A 53 -4.80 10.91 -5.96
C LEU A 53 -3.39 10.72 -6.53
N THR A 54 -2.99 11.61 -7.44
CA THR A 54 -1.71 11.52 -8.16
C THR A 54 -0.56 12.22 -7.46
N THR A 55 -0.85 13.13 -6.52
CA THR A 55 0.12 13.91 -5.78
C THR A 55 -0.18 13.92 -4.29
N VAL A 56 0.78 14.36 -3.49
CA VAL A 56 0.57 14.55 -2.04
C VAL A 56 -0.33 15.76 -1.82
N GLY A 57 -1.45 15.56 -1.14
CA GLY A 57 -2.34 16.63 -0.72
C GLY A 57 -1.77 17.42 0.47
N MET A 58 -2.03 18.71 0.51
CA MET A 58 -1.76 19.55 1.68
C MET A 58 -2.89 19.41 2.71
N ALA A 59 -2.60 19.73 3.96
CA ALA A 59 -3.61 19.75 5.01
C ALA A 59 -4.78 20.66 4.60
N GLY A 60 -6.01 20.15 4.70
CA GLY A 60 -7.21 20.86 4.26
C GLY A 60 -7.50 20.78 2.76
N SER A 61 -6.73 20.00 1.99
CA SER A 61 -7.03 19.75 0.58
C SER A 61 -8.41 19.11 0.44
N PRO A 62 -9.22 19.56 -0.52
CA PRO A 62 -10.52 18.95 -0.80
C PRO A 62 -10.41 17.62 -1.57
N ILE A 63 -9.19 17.22 -1.95
CA ILE A 63 -8.93 16.00 -2.72
C ILE A 63 -8.75 14.84 -1.76
N GLY A 64 -9.61 13.84 -1.85
CA GLY A 64 -9.55 12.60 -1.08
C GLY A 64 -10.11 11.43 -1.87
N LEU A 65 -10.19 10.27 -1.24
CA LEU A 65 -10.87 9.12 -1.83
C LEU A 65 -12.36 9.43 -2.00
N SER A 66 -12.90 9.07 -3.15
CA SER A 66 -14.32 9.15 -3.38
C SER A 66 -15.06 8.07 -2.58
N GLN A 67 -16.27 8.37 -2.12
CA GLN A 67 -17.15 7.36 -1.50
C GLN A 67 -17.51 6.21 -2.46
N LYS A 68 -17.26 6.38 -3.76
CA LYS A 68 -17.49 5.36 -4.79
C LYS A 68 -16.27 4.45 -5.00
N ASP A 69 -15.10 4.81 -4.44
CA ASP A 69 -13.90 3.98 -4.54
C ASP A 69 -13.95 2.88 -3.48
N PRO A 70 -14.11 1.61 -3.87
CA PRO A 70 -14.13 0.52 -2.90
C PRO A 70 -12.78 0.39 -2.23
N THR A 71 -12.79 0.20 -0.91
CA THR A 71 -11.56 -0.07 -0.16
C THR A 71 -11.46 -1.54 0.22
N LEU A 72 -10.24 -2.02 0.41
CA LEU A 72 -10.00 -3.39 0.89
C LEU A 72 -10.74 -3.66 2.20
N ALA A 73 -10.80 -2.69 3.10
CA ALA A 73 -11.52 -2.81 4.36
C ALA A 73 -13.03 -3.00 4.15
N GLU A 74 -13.63 -2.25 3.24
CA GLU A 74 -15.06 -2.39 2.89
C GLU A 74 -15.37 -3.74 2.25
N LEU A 75 -14.48 -4.24 1.39
CA LEU A 75 -14.64 -5.55 0.76
C LEU A 75 -14.53 -6.71 1.76
N LEU A 76 -13.67 -6.58 2.78
CA LEU A 76 -13.47 -7.63 3.79
C LEU A 76 -14.50 -7.60 4.91
N LYS A 77 -15.10 -6.46 5.18
CA LYS A 77 -16.07 -6.30 6.28
C LYS A 77 -17.28 -7.24 6.17
N PRO A 78 -17.93 -7.43 5.00
CA PRO A 78 -19.03 -8.38 4.85
C PRO A 78 -18.62 -9.82 5.06
N LEU A 79 -17.33 -10.14 4.92
CA LEU A 79 -16.77 -11.47 5.15
C LEU A 79 -16.44 -11.74 6.63
N GLY A 80 -16.85 -10.85 7.55
CA GLY A 80 -16.65 -11.00 8.98
C GLY A 80 -15.31 -10.46 9.52
N TYR A 81 -14.48 -9.85 8.68
CA TYR A 81 -13.24 -9.23 9.15
C TYR A 81 -13.52 -7.99 10.00
N LYS A 82 -12.77 -7.84 11.07
CA LYS A 82 -12.69 -6.58 11.82
C LYS A 82 -11.59 -5.72 11.16
N THR A 83 -11.92 -4.49 10.87
CA THR A 83 -11.00 -3.56 10.22
C THR A 83 -10.69 -2.39 11.14
N GLY A 84 -9.47 -1.90 11.08
CA GLY A 84 -9.02 -0.74 11.84
C GLY A 84 -7.83 -0.07 11.16
N GLN A 85 -7.73 1.23 11.31
CA GLN A 85 -6.60 2.01 10.83
C GLN A 85 -5.91 2.67 12.01
N PHE A 86 -4.59 2.52 12.09
CA PHE A 86 -3.76 3.05 13.15
C PHE A 86 -2.53 3.74 12.54
N GLY A 87 -2.16 4.90 13.08
CA GLY A 87 -1.01 5.67 12.62
C GLY A 87 -1.38 6.71 11.57
N LYS A 88 -0.52 6.84 10.56
CA LYS A 88 -0.66 7.88 9.53
C LYS A 88 -1.95 7.73 8.72
N ASN A 89 -2.66 8.83 8.65
CA ASN A 89 -3.91 8.95 7.90
C ASN A 89 -3.72 9.80 6.64
#